data_ae8be0ef030294b4b0a1b18ea0ec6d79
#
_entry.id   ae8be0ef030294b4b0a1b18ea0ec6d79
#
_cell.length_a   1.000
_cell.length_b   1.000
_cell.length_c   1.000
_cell.angle_alpha   90.00
_cell.angle_beta   90.00
_cell.angle_gamma   90.00
#
_symmetry.space_group_name_H-M   'P 1'
#
loop_
_entity.id
_entity.type
_entity.pdbx_description
1 polymer ?
#
loop_
_entity_poly.entity_id
_entity_poly.type
_entity_poly.pdbx_seq_one_letter_code
_entity_poly.pdbx_strand_id
1 'polypeptide(L)'
;MALYDIQKRSYDVQDRILDAQNRPKFSFYVQGGYADPGLDAFDVNFQWYYIGGFRLSWNFGGYYTLKNQRQLLNIGRQTTDLNKETFLFNTRITMKQQGAEITKLREMLVKDNDIVAKRTSIKNVSKVQMEQGAITVHDYIGELDSENQAIQNQILHKTQLLQSEYNYQNTTGN
;
A
#
# COMPACT_ATOMS: atom_id res chain seq x y z
N MET A 1 -3.67 6.61 -2.43
CA MET A 1 -3.94 8.03 -2.11
C MET A 1 -5.15 8.20 -1.21
N ALA A 2 -6.26 7.56 -1.53
CA ALA A 2 -7.49 7.62 -0.71
C ALA A 2 -7.28 7.32 0.79
N LEU A 3 -6.35 6.41 1.14
CA LEU A 3 -6.06 6.05 2.53
C LEU A 3 -5.62 7.25 3.37
N TYR A 4 -4.67 8.05 2.89
CA TYR A 4 -4.18 9.23 3.60
C TYR A 4 -5.27 10.31 3.76
N ASP A 5 -6.12 10.48 2.74
CA ASP A 5 -7.22 11.43 2.78
C ASP A 5 -8.30 10.98 3.79
N ILE A 6 -8.57 9.68 3.89
CA ILE A 6 -9.46 9.10 4.92
C ILE A 6 -8.85 9.29 6.32
N GLN A 7 -7.56 9.06 6.48
CA GLN A 7 -6.88 9.25 7.76
C GLN A 7 -6.94 10.72 8.22
N LYS A 8 -6.77 11.68 7.33
CA LYS A 8 -6.95 13.11 7.64
C LYS A 8 -8.38 13.43 8.09
N ARG A 9 -9.38 12.90 7.37
CA ARG A 9 -10.79 13.05 7.77
C ARG A 9 -11.08 12.45 9.15
N SER A 10 -10.40 11.36 9.52
CA SER A 10 -10.52 10.79 10.86
C SER A 10 -10.10 11.78 11.94
N TYR A 11 -9.01 12.54 11.74
CA TYR A 11 -8.59 13.59 12.67
C TYR A 11 -9.61 14.75 12.74
N ASP A 12 -10.27 15.10 11.62
CA ASP A 12 -11.32 16.12 11.62
C ASP A 12 -12.55 15.67 12.41
N VAL A 13 -12.89 14.39 12.31
CA VAL A 13 -13.98 13.81 13.12
C VAL A 13 -13.59 13.78 14.59
N GLN A 14 -12.36 13.39 14.93
CA GLN A 14 -11.87 13.39 16.31
C GLN A 14 -11.89 14.80 16.93
N ASP A 15 -11.53 15.84 16.17
CA ASP A 15 -11.61 17.23 16.64
C ASP A 15 -13.05 17.65 16.96
N ARG A 16 -14.03 17.25 16.12
CA ARG A 16 -15.47 17.47 16.40
C ARG A 16 -15.95 16.70 17.63
N ILE A 17 -15.43 15.48 17.85
CA ILE A 17 -15.75 14.70 19.04
C ILE A 17 -15.22 15.40 20.30
N LEU A 18 -14.00 15.95 20.26
CA LEU A 18 -13.46 16.73 21.37
C LEU A 18 -14.34 17.94 21.70
N ASP A 19 -14.85 18.65 20.68
CA ASP A 19 -15.79 19.74 20.89
C ASP A 19 -17.10 19.25 21.51
N ALA A 20 -17.66 18.16 21.00
CA ALA A 20 -18.92 17.60 21.50
C ALA A 20 -18.80 17.11 22.96
N GLN A 21 -17.65 16.54 23.33
CA GLN A 21 -17.39 16.05 24.69
C GLN A 21 -17.32 17.20 25.72
N ASN A 22 -16.90 18.38 25.31
CA ASN A 22 -16.76 19.55 26.17
C ASN A 22 -18.01 20.44 26.21
N ARG A 23 -19.06 20.12 25.43
CA ARG A 23 -20.33 20.86 25.47
C ARG A 23 -21.24 20.37 26.58
N PRO A 24 -22.10 21.24 27.15
CA PRO A 24 -23.13 20.80 28.07
C PRO A 24 -24.13 19.85 27.38
N LYS A 25 -24.43 18.75 28.04
CA LYS A 25 -25.39 17.74 27.58
C LYS A 25 -26.68 17.87 28.34
N PHE A 26 -27.79 18.13 27.64
CA PHE A 26 -29.12 18.11 28.16
C PHE A 26 -29.77 16.79 27.77
N SER A 27 -30.33 16.10 28.74
CA SER A 27 -31.13 14.89 28.52
C SER A 27 -32.45 15.01 29.25
N PHE A 28 -33.52 14.58 28.59
CA PHE A 28 -34.83 14.36 29.17
C PHE A 28 -34.97 12.86 29.39
N TYR A 29 -35.50 12.48 30.56
CA TYR A 29 -35.80 11.10 30.85
C TYR A 29 -37.22 10.95 31.38
N VAL A 30 -37.84 9.86 31.03
CA VAL A 30 -39.15 9.42 31.57
C VAL A 30 -38.96 7.95 31.93
N GLN A 31 -39.35 7.62 33.15
CA GLN A 31 -39.38 6.26 33.64
C GLN A 31 -40.77 5.99 34.21
N GLY A 32 -41.35 4.88 33.86
CA GLY A 32 -42.60 4.40 34.43
C GLY A 32 -42.46 2.94 34.85
N GLY A 33 -43.24 2.55 35.84
CA GLY A 33 -43.24 1.19 36.32
C GLY A 33 -44.49 0.86 37.13
N TYR A 34 -44.64 -0.41 37.45
CA TYR A 34 -45.66 -0.95 38.35
C TYR A 34 -44.93 -1.67 39.48
N ALA A 35 -45.03 -1.15 40.67
CA ALA A 35 -44.23 -1.65 41.80
C ALA A 35 -45.04 -1.55 43.13
N ASP A 36 -44.58 -2.34 44.07
CA ASP A 36 -45.03 -2.32 45.47
C ASP A 36 -43.80 -2.22 46.40
N PRO A 37 -43.63 -1.17 47.19
CA PRO A 37 -44.37 0.10 47.12
C PRO A 37 -44.03 0.86 45.83
N GLY A 38 -44.95 1.67 45.31
CA GLY A 38 -44.74 2.58 44.21
C GLY A 38 -43.81 3.74 44.59
N LEU A 39 -44.17 4.99 44.27
CA LEU A 39 -43.45 6.18 44.74
C LEU A 39 -43.73 6.54 46.21
N ASP A 40 -44.84 6.07 46.77
CA ASP A 40 -45.17 6.25 48.18
C ASP A 40 -44.73 5.03 48.98
N ALA A 41 -43.73 5.22 49.82
CA ALA A 41 -43.17 4.16 50.69
C ALA A 41 -44.10 3.70 51.80
N PHE A 42 -45.20 4.41 52.07
CA PHE A 42 -46.22 4.08 53.09
C PHE A 42 -47.44 3.33 52.54
N ASP A 43 -47.52 3.23 51.17
CA ASP A 43 -48.63 2.48 50.56
C ASP A 43 -48.07 1.09 50.13
N VAL A 44 -48.65 0.04 50.70
CA VAL A 44 -48.28 -1.37 50.53
C VAL A 44 -49.02 -2.05 49.34
N ASN A 45 -49.57 -1.27 48.44
CA ASN A 45 -50.27 -1.79 47.27
C ASN A 45 -49.42 -1.58 45.95
N PHE A 46 -49.54 -2.49 45.01
CA PHE A 46 -49.01 -2.31 43.69
C PHE A 46 -49.64 -1.12 42.97
N GLN A 47 -48.81 -0.15 42.58
CA GLN A 47 -49.22 1.08 41.92
C GLN A 47 -48.36 1.40 40.67
N TRP A 48 -49.02 2.04 39.70
CA TRP A 48 -48.34 2.62 38.56
C TRP A 48 -47.66 3.93 39.00
N TYR A 49 -46.41 4.11 38.59
CA TYR A 49 -45.71 5.36 38.82
C TYR A 49 -45.03 5.87 37.56
N TYR A 50 -44.83 7.16 37.47
CA TYR A 50 -44.11 7.86 36.41
C TYR A 50 -43.18 8.88 37.04
N ILE A 51 -41.90 8.86 36.61
CA ILE A 51 -40.89 9.83 36.99
C ILE A 51 -40.37 10.45 35.71
N GLY A 52 -40.39 11.76 35.59
CA GLY A 52 -39.84 12.50 34.48
C GLY A 52 -38.96 13.64 34.98
N GLY A 53 -37.90 13.92 34.23
CA GLY A 53 -37.03 15.02 34.61
C GLY A 53 -36.01 15.39 33.53
N PHE A 54 -35.34 16.48 33.81
CA PHE A 54 -34.23 16.98 32.97
C PHE A 54 -32.91 16.76 33.70
N ARG A 55 -31.92 16.29 32.97
CA ARG A 55 -30.55 16.13 33.47
C ARG A 55 -29.62 17.01 32.64
N LEU A 56 -28.88 17.90 33.31
CA LEU A 56 -27.75 18.64 32.74
C LEU A 56 -26.45 18.00 33.19
N SER A 57 -25.61 17.61 32.24
CA SER A 57 -24.28 17.09 32.51
C SER A 57 -23.26 17.91 31.72
N TRP A 58 -22.30 18.46 32.43
CA TRP A 58 -21.22 19.24 31.82
C TRP A 58 -19.87 18.91 32.45
N ASN A 59 -18.89 18.53 31.59
CA ASN A 59 -17.54 18.22 32.04
C ASN A 59 -16.61 19.43 31.84
N PHE A 60 -16.37 20.21 32.85
CA PHE A 60 -15.49 21.35 32.82
C PHE A 60 -13.98 20.96 32.77
N GLY A 61 -13.61 19.77 33.29
CA GLY A 61 -12.23 19.29 33.32
C GLY A 61 -11.62 19.11 31.95
N GLY A 62 -12.45 18.80 30.94
CA GLY A 62 -11.98 18.62 29.55
C GLY A 62 -11.33 19.86 28.94
N TYR A 63 -11.71 21.05 29.37
CA TYR A 63 -11.13 22.30 28.84
C TYR A 63 -9.64 22.47 29.15
N TYR A 64 -9.15 21.93 30.26
CA TYR A 64 -7.72 22.02 30.63
C TYR A 64 -6.83 21.26 29.64
N THR A 65 -7.32 20.17 29.09
CA THR A 65 -6.56 19.31 28.17
C THR A 65 -6.89 19.55 26.70
N LEU A 66 -7.97 20.26 26.39
CA LEU A 66 -8.49 20.47 25.04
C LEU A 66 -7.45 21.02 24.07
N LYS A 67 -6.70 22.04 24.50
CA LYS A 67 -5.62 22.67 23.68
C LYS A 67 -4.56 21.65 23.29
N ASN A 68 -4.10 20.85 24.27
CA ASN A 68 -3.05 19.84 24.03
C ASN A 68 -3.56 18.71 23.14
N GLN A 69 -4.81 18.27 23.34
CA GLN A 69 -5.44 17.24 22.52
C GLN A 69 -5.60 17.71 21.06
N ARG A 70 -6.01 18.95 20.83
CA ARG A 70 -6.06 19.53 19.47
C ARG A 70 -4.66 19.65 18.85
N GLN A 71 -3.66 20.00 19.65
CA GLN A 71 -2.28 20.04 19.15
C GLN A 71 -1.81 18.66 18.72
N LEU A 72 -2.11 17.60 19.47
CA LEU A 72 -1.82 16.22 19.09
C LEU A 72 -2.50 15.81 17.78
N LEU A 73 -3.77 16.16 17.60
CA LEU A 73 -4.50 15.90 16.35
C LEU A 73 -3.86 16.64 15.16
N ASN A 74 -3.42 17.89 15.37
CA ASN A 74 -2.73 18.66 14.35
C ASN A 74 -1.38 18.04 13.97
N ILE A 75 -0.59 17.60 14.95
CA ILE A 75 0.64 16.84 14.71
C ILE A 75 0.34 15.55 13.93
N GLY A 76 -0.73 14.83 14.29
CA GLY A 76 -1.18 13.64 13.55
C GLY A 76 -1.49 13.93 12.08
N ARG A 77 -2.18 15.05 11.78
CA ARG A 77 -2.43 15.51 10.40
C ARG A 77 -1.13 15.79 9.64
N GLN A 78 -0.21 16.54 10.26
CA GLN A 78 1.10 16.85 9.66
C GLN A 78 1.92 15.59 9.40
N THR A 79 1.94 14.65 10.34
CA THR A 79 2.62 13.36 10.18
C THR A 79 2.02 12.56 9.01
N THR A 80 0.68 12.59 8.85
CA THR A 80 0.01 11.94 7.73
C THR A 80 0.40 12.58 6.40
N ASP A 81 0.51 13.91 6.32
CA ASP A 81 0.97 14.61 5.12
C ASP A 81 2.42 14.25 4.77
N LEU A 82 3.31 14.25 5.76
CA LEU A 82 4.70 13.83 5.58
C LEU A 82 4.82 12.37 5.11
N ASN A 83 4.02 11.47 5.67
CA ASN A 83 3.99 10.08 5.24
C ASN A 83 3.50 9.95 3.79
N LYS A 84 2.50 10.74 3.39
CA LYS A 84 2.01 10.81 2.00
C LYS A 84 3.11 11.29 1.05
N GLU A 85 3.82 12.35 1.41
CA GLU A 85 4.93 12.88 0.61
C GLU A 85 6.07 11.87 0.49
N THR A 86 6.46 11.24 1.60
CA THR A 86 7.49 10.19 1.64
C THR A 86 7.11 9.00 0.76
N PHE A 87 5.85 8.56 0.84
CA PHE A 87 5.35 7.48 -0.02
C PHE A 87 5.45 7.85 -1.50
N LEU A 88 5.01 9.06 -1.87
CA LEU A 88 5.08 9.55 -3.25
C LEU A 88 6.52 9.67 -3.75
N PHE A 89 7.40 10.17 -2.90
CA PHE A 89 8.82 10.31 -3.21
C PHE A 89 9.46 8.94 -3.48
N ASN A 90 9.27 7.98 -2.57
CA ASN A 90 9.80 6.63 -2.70
C ASN A 90 9.24 5.90 -3.93
N THR A 91 7.93 6.01 -4.17
CA THR A 91 7.30 5.44 -5.37
C THR A 91 7.91 6.01 -6.64
N ARG A 92 8.13 7.32 -6.69
CA ARG A 92 8.76 7.98 -7.85
C ARG A 92 10.19 7.52 -8.09
N ILE A 93 10.97 7.33 -7.01
CA ILE A 93 12.34 6.78 -7.11
C ILE A 93 12.28 5.35 -7.67
N THR A 94 11.43 4.49 -7.09
CA THR A 94 11.27 3.11 -7.54
C THR A 94 10.88 3.03 -9.01
N MET A 95 9.91 3.86 -9.45
CA MET A 95 9.51 3.93 -10.87
C MET A 95 10.66 4.34 -11.78
N LYS A 96 11.49 5.31 -11.38
CA LYS A 96 12.66 5.72 -12.16
C LYS A 96 13.69 4.59 -12.28
N GLN A 97 13.96 3.88 -11.18
CA GLN A 97 14.88 2.74 -11.16
C GLN A 97 14.39 1.60 -12.05
N GLN A 98 13.12 1.24 -11.93
CA GLN A 98 12.50 0.19 -12.75
C GLN A 98 12.46 0.58 -14.23
N GLY A 99 12.14 1.84 -14.54
CA GLY A 99 12.18 2.35 -15.92
C GLY A 99 13.57 2.30 -16.55
N ALA A 100 14.61 2.65 -15.79
CA ALA A 100 16.00 2.55 -16.24
C ALA A 100 16.41 1.09 -16.47
N GLU A 101 16.01 0.16 -15.61
CA GLU A 101 16.28 -1.27 -15.76
C GLU A 101 15.58 -1.85 -17.01
N ILE A 102 14.32 -1.48 -17.26
CA ILE A 102 13.59 -1.86 -18.49
C ILE A 102 14.34 -1.38 -19.74
N THR A 103 14.79 -0.12 -19.74
CA THR A 103 15.54 0.42 -20.88
C THR A 103 16.83 -0.34 -21.11
N LYS A 104 17.61 -0.59 -20.07
CA LYS A 104 18.85 -1.39 -20.11
C LYS A 104 18.60 -2.80 -20.66
N LEU A 105 17.57 -3.51 -20.16
CA LEU A 105 17.26 -4.86 -20.61
C LEU A 105 16.80 -4.89 -22.07
N ARG A 106 16.09 -3.89 -22.56
CA ARG A 106 15.74 -3.75 -23.98
C ARG A 106 16.96 -3.56 -24.85
N GLU A 107 17.91 -2.72 -24.44
CA GLU A 107 19.17 -2.53 -25.14
C GLU A 107 20.04 -3.81 -25.15
N MET A 108 20.05 -4.55 -24.03
CA MET A 108 20.73 -5.85 -23.95
C MET A 108 20.11 -6.86 -24.91
N LEU A 109 18.78 -6.96 -24.99
CA LEU A 109 18.12 -7.88 -25.93
C LEU A 109 18.41 -7.58 -27.39
N VAL A 110 18.56 -6.31 -27.76
CA VAL A 110 19.02 -5.94 -29.13
C VAL A 110 20.40 -6.51 -29.41
N LYS A 111 21.33 -6.40 -28.45
CA LYS A 111 22.69 -6.97 -28.56
C LYS A 111 22.69 -8.51 -28.57
N ASP A 112 21.82 -9.12 -27.70
CA ASP A 112 21.70 -10.58 -27.67
C ASP A 112 21.22 -11.15 -29.01
N ASN A 113 20.25 -10.49 -29.67
CA ASN A 113 19.79 -10.88 -31.00
C ASN A 113 20.96 -10.91 -32.01
N ASP A 114 21.81 -9.88 -31.97
CA ASP A 114 23.00 -9.79 -32.87
C ASP A 114 24.03 -10.88 -32.52
N ILE A 115 24.29 -11.11 -31.22
CA ILE A 115 25.20 -12.16 -30.74
C ILE A 115 24.71 -13.54 -31.18
N VAL A 116 23.45 -13.87 -30.96
CA VAL A 116 22.87 -15.16 -31.38
C VAL A 116 23.00 -15.35 -32.88
N ALA A 117 22.66 -14.33 -33.69
CA ALA A 117 22.79 -14.41 -35.15
C ALA A 117 24.23 -14.68 -35.59
N LYS A 118 25.20 -14.00 -34.98
CA LYS A 118 26.64 -14.21 -35.27
C LYS A 118 27.11 -15.61 -34.84
N ARG A 119 26.71 -16.09 -33.63
CA ARG A 119 27.06 -17.43 -33.15
C ARG A 119 26.45 -18.53 -34.02
N THR A 120 25.21 -18.37 -34.46
CA THR A 120 24.57 -19.30 -35.42
C THR A 120 25.35 -19.35 -36.74
N SER A 121 25.80 -18.20 -37.27
CA SER A 121 26.61 -18.15 -38.50
C SER A 121 27.94 -18.85 -38.30
N ILE A 122 28.67 -18.60 -37.21
CA ILE A 122 29.94 -19.24 -36.88
C ILE A 122 29.76 -20.75 -36.77
N LYS A 123 28.78 -21.24 -36.00
CA LYS A 123 28.47 -22.67 -35.86
C LYS A 123 28.22 -23.33 -37.24
N ASN A 124 27.44 -22.66 -38.11
CA ASN A 124 27.17 -23.21 -39.44
C ASN A 124 28.42 -23.33 -40.31
N VAL A 125 29.35 -22.34 -40.26
CA VAL A 125 30.64 -22.42 -40.94
C VAL A 125 31.50 -23.54 -40.34
N SER A 126 31.57 -23.62 -39.00
CA SER A 126 32.33 -24.65 -38.29
C SER A 126 31.82 -26.05 -38.60
N LYS A 127 30.48 -26.22 -38.79
CA LYS A 127 29.89 -27.48 -39.24
C LYS A 127 30.46 -27.93 -40.60
N VAL A 128 30.50 -27.03 -41.58
CA VAL A 128 31.03 -27.33 -42.91
C VAL A 128 32.54 -27.64 -42.83
N GLN A 129 33.30 -26.89 -42.05
CA GLN A 129 34.74 -27.13 -41.85
C GLN A 129 34.99 -28.49 -41.18
N MET A 130 34.18 -28.91 -40.22
CA MET A 130 34.26 -30.23 -39.59
C MET A 130 33.97 -31.34 -40.62
N GLU A 131 32.91 -31.19 -41.44
CA GLU A 131 32.55 -32.15 -42.48
C GLU A 131 33.65 -32.32 -43.55
N GLN A 132 34.43 -31.24 -43.78
CA GLN A 132 35.61 -31.26 -44.67
C GLN A 132 36.91 -31.70 -43.98
N GLY A 133 36.88 -32.01 -42.68
CA GLY A 133 38.06 -32.41 -41.90
C GLY A 133 39.02 -31.26 -41.57
N ALA A 134 38.61 -29.99 -41.75
CA ALA A 134 39.43 -28.82 -41.45
C ALA A 134 39.52 -28.47 -39.97
N ILE A 135 38.51 -28.87 -39.20
CA ILE A 135 38.48 -28.74 -37.72
C ILE A 135 38.04 -30.07 -37.08
N THR A 136 38.29 -30.21 -35.78
CA THR A 136 37.87 -31.40 -35.04
C THR A 136 36.41 -31.35 -34.65
N VAL A 137 35.81 -32.50 -34.33
CA VAL A 137 34.46 -32.58 -33.76
C VAL A 137 34.38 -31.84 -32.41
N HIS A 138 35.47 -31.84 -31.63
CA HIS A 138 35.56 -31.10 -30.38
C HIS A 138 35.43 -29.57 -30.59
N ASP A 139 36.09 -29.04 -31.60
CA ASP A 139 36.02 -27.61 -31.93
C ASP A 139 34.56 -27.23 -32.35
N TYR A 140 33.92 -28.04 -33.17
CA TYR A 140 32.51 -27.83 -33.54
C TYR A 140 31.56 -27.86 -32.33
N ILE A 141 31.76 -28.80 -31.39
CA ILE A 141 30.97 -28.85 -30.16
C ILE A 141 31.14 -27.56 -29.33
N GLY A 142 32.37 -27.01 -29.27
CA GLY A 142 32.66 -25.74 -28.61
C GLY A 142 31.84 -24.56 -29.20
N GLU A 143 31.69 -24.51 -30.54
CA GLU A 143 30.87 -23.47 -31.17
C GLU A 143 29.35 -23.70 -30.96
N LEU A 144 28.91 -24.97 -30.93
CA LEU A 144 27.55 -25.32 -30.59
C LEU A 144 27.19 -24.89 -29.14
N ASP A 145 28.08 -25.14 -28.20
CA ASP A 145 27.89 -24.72 -26.79
C ASP A 145 27.89 -23.19 -26.68
N SER A 146 28.71 -22.49 -27.44
CA SER A 146 28.76 -21.04 -27.52
C SER A 146 27.45 -20.42 -28.03
N GLU A 147 26.83 -21.05 -29.08
CA GLU A 147 25.51 -20.66 -29.56
C GLU A 147 24.43 -20.89 -28.49
N ASN A 148 24.42 -22.09 -27.89
CA ASN A 148 23.45 -22.44 -26.86
C ASN A 148 23.54 -21.47 -25.66
N GLN A 149 24.74 -21.09 -25.21
CA GLN A 149 24.95 -20.12 -24.16
C GLN A 149 24.41 -18.74 -24.55
N ALA A 150 24.61 -18.30 -25.79
CA ALA A 150 24.06 -17.03 -26.27
C ALA A 150 22.53 -17.04 -26.27
N ILE A 151 21.91 -18.13 -26.72
CA ILE A 151 20.44 -18.32 -26.69
C ILE A 151 19.92 -18.32 -25.26
N GLN A 152 20.58 -19.01 -24.33
CA GLN A 152 20.17 -19.03 -22.92
C GLN A 152 20.22 -17.64 -22.28
N ASN A 153 21.29 -16.88 -22.57
CA ASN A 153 21.39 -15.49 -22.06
C ASN A 153 20.29 -14.59 -22.63
N GLN A 154 19.96 -14.73 -23.91
CA GLN A 154 18.83 -14.00 -24.52
C GLN A 154 17.50 -14.33 -23.85
N ILE A 155 17.22 -15.61 -23.59
CA ILE A 155 16.02 -16.04 -22.90
C ILE A 155 15.97 -15.49 -21.48
N LEU A 156 17.11 -15.52 -20.77
CA LEU A 156 17.23 -14.96 -19.42
C LEU A 156 16.87 -13.45 -19.40
N HIS A 157 17.52 -12.66 -20.28
CA HIS A 157 17.26 -11.22 -20.36
C HIS A 157 15.82 -10.91 -20.77
N LYS A 158 15.23 -11.72 -21.68
CA LYS A 158 13.81 -11.59 -22.04
C LYS A 158 12.88 -11.84 -20.85
N THR A 159 13.18 -12.85 -20.04
CA THR A 159 12.41 -13.15 -18.82
C THR A 159 12.55 -12.03 -17.79
N GLN A 160 13.77 -11.53 -17.59
CA GLN A 160 14.03 -10.40 -16.70
C GLN A 160 13.32 -9.13 -17.16
N LEU A 161 13.24 -8.87 -18.46
CA LEU A 161 12.51 -7.74 -19.01
C LEU A 161 11.02 -7.84 -18.67
N LEU A 162 10.39 -9.00 -18.92
CA LEU A 162 9.00 -9.22 -18.57
C LEU A 162 8.74 -9.02 -17.07
N GLN A 163 9.61 -9.57 -16.23
CA GLN A 163 9.51 -9.39 -14.78
C GLN A 163 9.60 -7.90 -14.38
N SER A 164 10.53 -7.16 -14.98
CA SER A 164 10.71 -5.73 -14.71
C SER A 164 9.50 -4.90 -15.17
N GLU A 165 8.90 -5.24 -16.31
CA GLU A 165 7.69 -4.60 -16.84
C GLU A 165 6.48 -4.86 -15.91
N TYR A 166 6.29 -6.08 -15.43
CA TYR A 166 5.24 -6.39 -14.43
C TYR A 166 5.45 -5.66 -13.10
N ASN A 167 6.69 -5.60 -12.61
CA ASN A 167 7.01 -4.86 -11.40
C ASN A 167 6.72 -3.36 -11.56
N TYR A 168 7.01 -2.79 -12.72
CA TYR A 168 6.70 -1.40 -13.03
C TYR A 168 5.19 -1.15 -13.06
N GLN A 169 4.42 -2.01 -13.73
CA GLN A 169 2.95 -1.93 -13.76
C GLN A 169 2.37 -1.99 -12.35
N ASN A 170 2.82 -2.93 -11.52
CA ASN A 170 2.37 -3.04 -10.13
C ASN A 170 2.69 -1.77 -9.32
N THR A 171 3.87 -1.17 -9.52
CA THR A 171 4.26 0.07 -8.84
C THR A 171 3.42 1.26 -9.28
N THR A 172 2.98 1.30 -10.55
CA THR A 172 2.11 2.37 -11.08
C THR A 172 0.64 2.20 -10.74
N GLY A 173 0.24 0.99 -10.27
CA GLY A 173 -1.14 0.67 -9.91
C GLY A 173 -2.05 0.34 -11.10
N ASN A 174 -1.47 -0.11 -12.20
CA ASN A 174 -2.16 -0.57 -13.41
C ASN A 174 -2.16 -2.11 -13.48
#